data_dcda470023b367890161bb5c82515b0f
#
_entry.id   dcda470023b367890161bb5c82515b0f
#
_cell.length_a   1.000
_cell.length_b   1.000
_cell.length_c   1.000
_cell.angle_alpha   90.00
_cell.angle_beta   90.00
_cell.angle_gamma   90.00
#
_symmetry.space_group_name_H-M   'P 1'
#
loop_
_entity.id
_entity.type
_entity.pdbx_description
1 polymer ?
#
loop_
_entity_poly.entity_id
_entity_poly.type
_entity_poly.pdbx_seq_one_letter_code
_entity_poly.pdbx_strand_id
1 'polypeptide(L)'
;MSLAPPSPIAITYGDPAGIGPDLVLTLPDTFADAPLVVIGDRQVLTERAQQLGLTVPLGDWQPGQPLPTDCLPVWHTPAGASVTAGQPNPATATTTLTMLTRAAQGCLNGTFSAMVTAPVAKNVICEGADPAFTGHTEFLAEQAGVAQVVMMLTAPARTQDLRVALATTHLPLSQVPAAITPAALIRTLTILRDDLIGKYRIAEPRIMVLGLNPHAGEGGHLGREELDVIIPTLEQLRTQGRALTGPLPADTAFQPHLLEQHDAVLAMYHDQGLPVLKYAGFGEAINITLGLPFIRTSVDHGTAFDLAGSGTASASSLIAATRQALALASAQCDA
;
A
#
# COMPACT_ATOMS: atom_id res chain seq x y z
N MET A 1 -11.43 14.31 -30.05
CA MET A 1 -11.80 14.78 -28.71
C MET A 1 -10.53 14.72 -27.88
N SER A 2 -10.05 15.84 -27.36
CA SER A 2 -8.91 15.83 -26.42
C SER A 2 -9.40 15.11 -25.16
N LEU A 3 -8.81 13.98 -24.84
CA LEU A 3 -9.04 13.32 -23.55
C LEU A 3 -8.64 14.32 -22.46
N ALA A 4 -9.49 14.50 -21.45
CA ALA A 4 -9.13 15.30 -20.30
C ALA A 4 -7.82 14.71 -19.69
N PRO A 5 -6.90 15.56 -19.23
CA PRO A 5 -5.69 15.05 -18.59
C PRO A 5 -6.08 14.13 -17.42
N PRO A 6 -5.33 13.05 -17.17
CA PRO A 6 -5.64 12.13 -16.08
C PRO A 6 -5.62 12.90 -14.75
N SER A 7 -6.56 12.56 -13.85
CA SER A 7 -6.59 13.12 -12.50
C SER A 7 -5.26 12.85 -11.79
N PRO A 8 -4.73 13.80 -11.01
CA PRO A 8 -3.43 13.64 -10.35
C PRO A 8 -3.44 12.52 -9.30
N ILE A 9 -2.23 12.14 -8.87
CA ILE A 9 -2.01 11.23 -7.74
C ILE A 9 -1.84 12.05 -6.46
N ALA A 10 -2.59 11.73 -5.42
CA ALA A 10 -2.42 12.33 -4.10
C ALA A 10 -1.23 11.67 -3.36
N ILE A 11 -0.31 12.46 -2.83
CA ILE A 11 0.79 12.00 -1.98
C ILE A 11 0.60 12.59 -0.58
N THR A 12 0.38 11.77 0.45
CA THR A 12 0.42 12.26 1.84
C THR A 12 1.80 12.03 2.42
N TYR A 13 2.42 13.05 3.00
CA TYR A 13 3.76 12.89 3.59
C TYR A 13 3.75 12.17 4.94
N GLY A 14 2.58 11.83 5.50
CA GLY A 14 2.47 11.10 6.75
C GLY A 14 2.74 11.96 7.99
N ASP A 15 3.51 11.42 8.96
CA ASP A 15 3.89 12.18 10.16
C ASP A 15 4.86 13.31 9.79
N PRO A 16 4.54 14.57 10.12
CA PRO A 16 5.37 15.72 9.73
C PRO A 16 6.76 15.72 10.38
N ALA A 17 6.92 15.08 11.54
CA ALA A 17 8.21 14.96 12.22
C ALA A 17 9.06 13.79 11.73
N GLY A 18 8.47 12.85 10.96
CA GLY A 18 9.15 11.69 10.37
C GLY A 18 9.90 12.00 9.09
N ILE A 19 10.34 10.93 8.40
CA ILE A 19 11.05 11.03 7.11
C ILE A 19 10.13 11.34 5.93
N GLY A 20 8.81 11.25 6.08
CA GLY A 20 7.88 11.48 4.97
C GLY A 20 8.10 12.80 4.22
N PRO A 21 8.23 13.95 4.91
CA PRO A 21 8.59 15.21 4.24
C PRO A 21 9.91 15.16 3.47
N ASP A 22 10.94 14.47 3.98
CA ASP A 22 12.23 14.28 3.30
C ASP A 22 12.01 13.56 1.96
N LEU A 23 11.24 12.46 2.01
CA LEU A 23 11.02 11.58 0.86
C LEU A 23 10.21 12.26 -0.24
N VAL A 24 9.14 13.00 0.09
CA VAL A 24 8.31 13.65 -0.93
C VAL A 24 9.05 14.79 -1.64
N LEU A 25 10.02 15.43 -1.00
CA LEU A 25 10.85 16.46 -1.60
C LEU A 25 11.80 15.93 -2.68
N THR A 26 12.03 14.61 -2.74
CA THR A 26 12.87 13.99 -3.80
C THR A 26 12.05 13.55 -5.03
N LEU A 27 10.71 13.56 -4.93
CA LEU A 27 9.86 13.07 -6.03
C LEU A 27 10.04 13.86 -7.34
N PRO A 28 10.21 15.20 -7.34
CA PRO A 28 10.43 15.96 -8.58
C PRO A 28 11.64 15.50 -9.40
N ASP A 29 12.69 15.01 -8.76
CA ASP A 29 13.89 14.51 -9.45
C ASP A 29 13.60 13.27 -10.30
N THR A 30 12.61 12.47 -9.90
CA THR A 30 12.22 11.22 -10.60
C THR A 30 10.98 11.40 -11.46
N PHE A 31 10.07 12.30 -11.08
CA PHE A 31 8.74 12.45 -11.65
C PHE A 31 8.43 13.89 -12.04
N ALA A 32 9.34 14.55 -12.77
CA ALA A 32 9.22 15.97 -13.14
C ALA A 32 7.90 16.33 -13.84
N ASP A 33 7.41 15.45 -14.71
CA ASP A 33 6.21 15.69 -15.52
C ASP A 33 4.99 14.88 -15.03
N ALA A 34 5.10 14.13 -13.92
CA ALA A 34 3.99 13.33 -13.43
C ALA A 34 2.97 14.20 -12.70
N PRO A 35 1.67 13.91 -12.85
CA PRO A 35 0.60 14.67 -12.20
C PRO A 35 0.52 14.28 -10.72
N LEU A 36 1.40 14.80 -9.90
CA LEU A 36 1.46 14.54 -8.46
C LEU A 36 0.98 15.78 -7.68
N VAL A 37 0.29 15.57 -6.57
CA VAL A 37 -0.08 16.61 -5.60
C VAL A 37 0.26 16.13 -4.21
N VAL A 38 1.10 16.86 -3.50
CA VAL A 38 1.38 16.59 -2.09
C VAL A 38 0.28 17.21 -1.22
N ILE A 39 -0.29 16.43 -0.33
CA ILE A 39 -1.24 16.92 0.69
C ILE A 39 -0.46 17.05 2.00
N GLY A 40 -0.34 18.29 2.49
CA GLY A 40 0.40 18.55 3.71
C GLY A 40 0.68 20.02 3.98
N ASP A 41 1.42 20.30 5.03
CA ASP A 41 1.81 21.66 5.38
C ASP A 41 3.00 22.11 4.50
N ARG A 42 2.76 23.15 3.69
CA ARG A 42 3.78 23.70 2.81
C ARG A 42 4.96 24.32 3.60
N GLN A 43 4.68 24.87 4.79
CA GLN A 43 5.74 25.44 5.62
C GLN A 43 6.68 24.33 6.13
N VAL A 44 6.13 23.20 6.61
CA VAL A 44 6.92 22.02 7.00
C VAL A 44 7.82 21.56 5.86
N LEU A 45 7.28 21.46 4.64
CA LEU A 45 8.07 21.07 3.46
C LEU A 45 9.17 22.11 3.13
N THR A 46 8.86 23.41 3.23
CA THR A 46 9.83 24.48 2.98
C THR A 46 10.99 24.44 3.98
N GLU A 47 10.66 24.32 5.27
CA GLU A 47 11.67 24.24 6.34
C GLU A 47 12.51 22.97 6.22
N ARG A 48 11.88 21.85 5.85
CA ARG A 48 12.57 20.58 5.62
C ARG A 48 13.50 20.65 4.40
N ALA A 49 13.07 21.25 3.29
CA ALA A 49 13.93 21.46 2.12
C ALA A 49 15.15 22.30 2.47
N GLN A 50 14.98 23.39 3.23
CA GLN A 50 16.09 24.22 3.73
C GLN A 50 17.05 23.43 4.59
N GLN A 51 16.52 22.64 5.55
CA GLN A 51 17.34 21.78 6.43
C GLN A 51 18.17 20.76 5.64
N LEU A 52 17.61 20.21 4.56
CA LEU A 52 18.26 19.24 3.69
C LEU A 52 19.16 19.88 2.62
N GLY A 53 19.16 21.21 2.50
CA GLY A 53 19.89 21.92 1.45
C GLY A 53 19.32 21.69 0.03
N LEU A 54 18.01 21.34 -0.05
CA LEU A 54 17.32 21.09 -1.32
C LEU A 54 16.66 22.38 -1.84
N THR A 55 16.68 22.56 -3.17
CA THR A 55 15.94 23.62 -3.86
C THR A 55 14.77 22.98 -4.60
N VAL A 56 13.61 22.88 -3.94
CA VAL A 56 12.38 22.34 -4.52
C VAL A 56 11.33 23.45 -4.55
N PRO A 57 10.95 23.95 -5.73
CA PRO A 57 9.86 24.91 -5.84
C PRO A 57 8.54 24.26 -5.37
N LEU A 58 7.83 24.90 -4.44
CA LEU A 58 6.54 24.45 -3.91
C LEU A 58 5.46 25.46 -4.27
N GLY A 59 4.37 25.00 -4.91
CA GLY A 59 3.23 25.83 -5.31
C GLY A 59 1.95 25.42 -4.62
N ASP A 60 1.11 26.40 -4.24
CA ASP A 60 -0.22 26.10 -3.69
C ASP A 60 -1.13 25.57 -4.80
N TRP A 61 -1.87 24.51 -4.50
CA TRP A 61 -2.85 23.91 -5.38
C TRP A 61 -4.11 23.54 -4.60
N GLN A 62 -5.26 23.63 -5.28
CA GLN A 62 -6.55 23.19 -4.74
C GLN A 62 -7.34 22.42 -5.81
N PRO A 63 -8.23 21.49 -5.39
CA PRO A 63 -9.09 20.77 -6.31
C PRO A 63 -9.82 21.69 -7.31
N GLY A 64 -9.80 21.28 -8.58
CA GLY A 64 -10.39 22.05 -9.68
C GLY A 64 -9.43 23.05 -10.34
N GLN A 65 -8.26 23.30 -9.80
CA GLN A 65 -7.24 24.13 -10.44
C GLN A 65 -6.37 23.28 -11.41
N PRO A 66 -5.84 23.89 -12.48
CA PRO A 66 -4.81 23.23 -13.30
C PRO A 66 -3.55 22.96 -12.45
N LEU A 67 -2.87 21.87 -12.76
CA LEU A 67 -1.58 21.58 -12.10
C LEU A 67 -0.51 22.57 -12.60
N PRO A 68 0.28 23.17 -11.69
CA PRO A 68 1.46 23.94 -12.09
C PRO A 68 2.52 22.98 -12.66
N THR A 69 3.32 23.47 -13.60
CA THR A 69 4.34 22.68 -14.30
C THR A 69 5.77 23.02 -13.84
N ASP A 70 5.94 24.04 -13.02
CA ASP A 70 7.24 24.60 -12.60
C ASP A 70 7.52 24.38 -11.11
N CYS A 71 6.64 23.70 -10.38
CA CYS A 71 6.79 23.46 -8.95
C CYS A 71 6.06 22.17 -8.55
N LEU A 72 6.41 21.64 -7.37
CA LEU A 72 5.66 20.55 -6.74
C LEU A 72 4.35 21.11 -6.14
N PRO A 73 3.18 20.69 -6.65
CA PRO A 73 1.88 21.18 -6.16
C PRO A 73 1.62 20.69 -4.73
N VAL A 74 1.21 21.60 -3.85
CA VAL A 74 0.86 21.28 -2.46
C VAL A 74 -0.58 21.69 -2.18
N TRP A 75 -1.42 20.74 -1.82
CA TRP A 75 -2.70 21.03 -1.20
C TRP A 75 -2.48 21.29 0.29
N HIS A 76 -2.27 22.57 0.60
CA HIS A 76 -1.87 22.99 1.92
C HIS A 76 -2.86 22.55 3.01
N THR A 77 -2.32 21.88 4.03
CA THR A 77 -3.02 21.41 5.23
C THR A 77 -2.15 21.77 6.44
N PRO A 78 -2.48 22.83 7.19
CA PRO A 78 -1.64 23.32 8.28
C PRO A 78 -1.33 22.24 9.32
N ALA A 79 -0.11 22.15 9.81
CA ALA A 79 0.33 21.16 10.79
C ALA A 79 -0.35 21.30 12.17
N GLY A 80 -0.93 22.47 12.43
CA GLY A 80 -1.64 22.75 13.71
C GLY A 80 -0.72 23.01 14.90
N ALA A 81 0.56 22.63 14.81
CA ALA A 81 1.58 22.86 15.83
C ALA A 81 2.95 22.99 15.16
N SER A 82 3.94 23.46 15.95
CA SER A 82 5.34 23.48 15.50
C SER A 82 5.87 22.06 15.27
N VAL A 83 6.60 21.87 14.19
CA VAL A 83 7.18 20.58 13.78
C VAL A 83 8.70 20.68 13.89
N THR A 84 9.30 19.72 14.57
CA THR A 84 10.75 19.54 14.60
C THR A 84 11.06 18.14 14.05
N ALA A 85 11.92 18.04 13.05
CA ALA A 85 12.33 16.75 12.51
C ALA A 85 12.86 15.82 13.60
N GLY A 86 12.41 14.57 13.62
CA GLY A 86 12.81 13.58 14.61
C GLY A 86 12.09 13.68 15.98
N GLN A 87 11.23 14.67 16.17
CA GLN A 87 10.51 14.87 17.43
C GLN A 87 9.00 14.74 17.23
N PRO A 88 8.44 13.54 17.40
CA PRO A 88 7.00 13.32 17.24
C PRO A 88 6.19 14.20 18.20
N ASN A 89 5.09 14.78 17.70
CA ASN A 89 4.25 15.70 18.45
C ASN A 89 2.77 15.32 18.28
N PRO A 90 2.08 14.83 19.33
CA PRO A 90 0.66 14.48 19.26
C PRO A 90 -0.26 15.63 18.79
N ALA A 91 0.13 16.88 18.98
CA ALA A 91 -0.65 18.03 18.52
C ALA A 91 -0.77 18.11 16.97
N THR A 92 0.06 17.37 16.20
CA THR A 92 -0.03 17.28 14.74
C THR A 92 -0.92 16.14 14.25
N ALA A 93 -1.41 15.29 15.14
CA ALA A 93 -2.16 14.08 14.80
C ALA A 93 -3.43 14.36 13.99
N THR A 94 -4.21 15.38 14.38
CA THR A 94 -5.43 15.78 13.67
C THR A 94 -5.13 16.17 12.20
N THR A 95 -4.00 16.84 11.97
CA THR A 95 -3.57 17.20 10.62
C THR A 95 -3.21 15.96 9.80
N THR A 96 -2.52 15.01 10.40
CA THR A 96 -2.17 13.74 9.75
C THR A 96 -3.44 12.99 9.30
N LEU A 97 -4.45 12.89 10.16
CA LEU A 97 -5.75 12.31 9.78
C LEU A 97 -6.48 13.13 8.71
N THR A 98 -6.41 14.46 8.78
CA THR A 98 -6.99 15.34 7.76
C THR A 98 -6.36 15.13 6.39
N MET A 99 -5.05 14.96 6.30
CA MET A 99 -4.36 14.66 5.04
C MET A 99 -4.85 13.32 4.45
N LEU A 100 -4.95 12.28 5.26
CA LEU A 100 -5.47 10.97 4.83
C LEU A 100 -6.92 11.06 4.36
N THR A 101 -7.77 11.77 5.11
CA THR A 101 -9.17 11.98 4.76
C THR A 101 -9.31 12.72 3.43
N ARG A 102 -8.56 13.81 3.23
CA ARG A 102 -8.56 14.57 1.97
C ARG A 102 -8.14 13.73 0.78
N ALA A 103 -7.09 12.93 0.94
CA ALA A 103 -6.62 12.02 -0.10
C ALA A 103 -7.69 10.97 -0.45
N ALA A 104 -8.26 10.30 0.56
CA ALA A 104 -9.29 9.29 0.37
C ALA A 104 -10.56 9.87 -0.27
N GLN A 105 -11.08 10.98 0.24
CA GLN A 105 -12.23 11.66 -0.31
C GLN A 105 -11.97 12.16 -1.73
N GLY A 106 -10.78 12.67 -2.00
CA GLY A 106 -10.36 13.06 -3.35
C GLY A 106 -10.32 11.90 -4.33
N CYS A 107 -9.91 10.70 -3.90
CA CYS A 107 -10.00 9.49 -4.72
C CYS A 107 -11.45 9.06 -4.94
N LEU A 108 -12.29 9.11 -3.91
CA LEU A 108 -13.71 8.72 -3.99
C LEU A 108 -14.51 9.61 -4.94
N ASN A 109 -14.22 10.90 -5.00
CA ASN A 109 -14.93 11.86 -5.85
C ASN A 109 -14.26 12.13 -7.21
N GLY A 110 -13.16 11.42 -7.53
CA GLY A 110 -12.46 11.53 -8.82
C GLY A 110 -11.49 12.70 -8.94
N THR A 111 -11.26 13.50 -7.88
CA THR A 111 -10.24 14.55 -7.85
C THR A 111 -8.84 13.94 -8.04
N PHE A 112 -8.62 12.78 -7.47
CA PHE A 112 -7.39 11.99 -7.59
C PHE A 112 -7.69 10.62 -8.21
N SER A 113 -6.79 10.15 -9.07
CA SER A 113 -6.85 8.81 -9.66
C SER A 113 -6.31 7.71 -8.73
N ALA A 114 -5.42 8.08 -7.81
CA ALA A 114 -4.87 7.19 -6.79
C ALA A 114 -4.29 8.00 -5.63
N MET A 115 -3.95 7.30 -4.53
CA MET A 115 -3.20 7.89 -3.43
C MET A 115 -1.98 7.06 -3.07
N VAL A 116 -0.91 7.77 -2.65
CA VAL A 116 0.31 7.20 -2.11
C VAL A 116 0.50 7.73 -0.69
N THR A 117 0.75 6.84 0.27
CA THR A 117 0.92 7.26 1.66
C THR A 117 2.34 7.02 2.16
N ALA A 118 3.00 8.06 2.64
CA ALA A 118 4.20 7.97 3.47
C ALA A 118 3.82 7.56 4.92
N PRO A 119 4.80 7.20 5.77
CA PRO A 119 4.50 6.56 7.05
C PRO A 119 3.86 7.50 8.06
N VAL A 120 3.01 6.96 8.94
CA VAL A 120 2.49 7.66 10.13
C VAL A 120 2.90 6.93 11.41
N ALA A 121 3.01 7.66 12.50
CA ALA A 121 3.24 7.12 13.82
C ALA A 121 1.89 6.85 14.51
N LYS A 122 1.56 5.57 14.70
CA LYS A 122 0.30 5.15 15.32
C LYS A 122 0.14 5.74 16.74
N ASN A 123 1.18 5.69 17.57
CA ASN A 123 1.14 6.23 18.92
C ASN A 123 0.86 7.75 18.93
N VAL A 124 1.45 8.51 18.01
CA VAL A 124 1.20 9.96 17.87
C VAL A 124 -0.27 10.23 17.57
N ILE A 125 -0.86 9.47 16.66
CA ILE A 125 -2.28 9.61 16.31
C ILE A 125 -3.17 9.18 17.47
N CYS A 126 -2.87 8.06 18.14
CA CYS A 126 -3.65 7.59 19.28
C CYS A 126 -3.64 8.59 20.45
N GLU A 127 -2.51 9.23 20.70
CA GLU A 127 -2.35 10.21 21.79
C GLU A 127 -2.99 11.57 21.46
N GLY A 128 -2.96 11.98 20.18
CA GLY A 128 -3.32 13.36 19.81
C GLY A 128 -4.68 13.54 19.14
N ALA A 129 -5.29 12.50 18.58
CA ALA A 129 -6.51 12.65 17.80
C ALA A 129 -7.51 11.48 17.92
N ASP A 130 -7.07 10.24 17.76
CA ASP A 130 -7.95 9.07 17.70
C ASP A 130 -7.35 7.88 18.45
N PRO A 131 -7.74 7.66 19.73
CA PRO A 131 -7.26 6.52 20.52
C PRO A 131 -7.55 5.14 19.93
N ALA A 132 -8.51 5.05 19.00
CA ALA A 132 -8.90 3.80 18.34
C ALA A 132 -8.16 3.57 17.02
N PHE A 133 -7.30 4.49 16.60
CA PHE A 133 -6.57 4.37 15.35
C PHE A 133 -5.68 3.12 15.33
N THR A 134 -5.94 2.21 14.42
CA THR A 134 -5.21 0.95 14.27
C THR A 134 -4.15 0.98 13.17
N GLY A 135 -4.33 1.85 12.17
CA GLY A 135 -3.41 2.02 11.07
C GLY A 135 -4.08 2.63 9.83
N HIS A 136 -3.27 2.91 8.80
CA HIS A 136 -3.76 3.44 7.53
C HIS A 136 -4.85 2.56 6.90
N THR A 137 -4.65 1.26 6.92
CA THR A 137 -5.48 0.28 6.20
C THR A 137 -6.91 0.29 6.71
N GLU A 138 -7.07 0.20 8.02
CA GLU A 138 -8.37 0.22 8.70
C GLU A 138 -9.04 1.58 8.58
N PHE A 139 -8.27 2.66 8.79
CA PHE A 139 -8.77 4.03 8.63
C PHE A 139 -9.29 4.29 7.21
N LEU A 140 -8.56 3.89 6.18
CA LEU A 140 -8.97 4.08 4.80
C LEU A 140 -10.15 3.18 4.41
N ALA A 141 -10.24 1.98 4.97
CA ALA A 141 -11.41 1.11 4.81
C ALA A 141 -12.67 1.75 5.38
N GLU A 142 -12.58 2.37 6.56
CA GLU A 142 -13.68 3.12 7.18
C GLU A 142 -14.08 4.33 6.34
N GLN A 143 -13.10 5.16 5.88
CA GLN A 143 -13.36 6.29 5.00
C GLN A 143 -14.03 5.90 3.68
N ALA A 144 -13.73 4.71 3.17
CA ALA A 144 -14.30 4.16 1.95
C ALA A 144 -15.62 3.39 2.16
N GLY A 145 -16.04 3.17 3.41
CA GLY A 145 -17.23 2.39 3.73
C GLY A 145 -17.13 0.91 3.34
N VAL A 146 -15.92 0.33 3.28
CA VAL A 146 -15.70 -1.06 2.91
C VAL A 146 -15.47 -1.93 4.16
N ALA A 147 -16.09 -3.11 4.17
CA ALA A 147 -16.06 -3.99 5.35
C ALA A 147 -14.73 -4.75 5.51
N GLN A 148 -13.99 -4.94 4.43
CA GLN A 148 -12.73 -5.69 4.45
C GLN A 148 -11.80 -5.23 3.34
N VAL A 149 -10.53 -5.20 3.65
CA VAL A 149 -9.43 -4.96 2.71
C VAL A 149 -8.41 -6.10 2.82
N VAL A 150 -7.55 -6.24 1.81
CA VAL A 150 -6.49 -7.25 1.79
C VAL A 150 -5.16 -6.54 1.59
N MET A 151 -4.22 -6.85 2.46
CA MET A 151 -2.84 -6.38 2.31
C MET A 151 -2.14 -7.23 1.25
N MET A 152 -1.58 -6.58 0.26
CA MET A 152 -0.70 -7.20 -0.73
C MET A 152 0.59 -6.40 -0.82
N LEU A 153 1.71 -7.09 -0.72
CA LEU A 153 3.00 -6.47 -1.05
C LEU A 153 3.38 -6.87 -2.47
N THR A 154 4.07 -5.95 -3.15
CA THR A 154 4.68 -6.24 -4.44
C THR A 154 6.12 -5.75 -4.45
N ALA A 155 6.96 -6.48 -5.17
CA ALA A 155 8.36 -6.14 -5.38
C ALA A 155 8.81 -6.60 -6.75
N PRO A 156 9.75 -5.88 -7.40
CA PRO A 156 10.37 -6.36 -8.62
C PRO A 156 11.01 -7.74 -8.42
N ALA A 157 10.81 -8.64 -9.36
CA ALA A 157 11.49 -9.92 -9.41
C ALA A 157 12.03 -10.17 -10.82
N ARG A 158 12.73 -11.30 -11.02
CA ARG A 158 13.52 -11.53 -12.25
C ARG A 158 12.74 -11.44 -13.55
N THR A 159 11.51 -11.94 -13.58
CA THR A 159 10.71 -12.06 -14.81
C THR A 159 9.43 -11.24 -14.76
N GLN A 160 8.85 -11.05 -13.60
CA GLN A 160 7.66 -10.26 -13.35
C GLN A 160 7.62 -9.82 -11.89
N ASP A 161 6.81 -8.83 -11.56
CA ASP A 161 6.62 -8.43 -10.16
C ASP A 161 6.08 -9.59 -9.32
N LEU A 162 6.72 -9.84 -8.19
CA LEU A 162 6.23 -10.77 -7.18
C LEU A 162 5.13 -10.06 -6.36
N ARG A 163 3.91 -10.58 -6.41
CA ARG A 163 2.76 -10.09 -5.64
C ARG A 163 2.39 -11.12 -4.59
N VAL A 164 2.45 -10.74 -3.31
CA VAL A 164 2.10 -11.59 -2.18
C VAL A 164 0.99 -10.95 -1.37
N ALA A 165 -0.20 -11.52 -1.45
CA ALA A 165 -1.34 -11.15 -0.62
C ALA A 165 -1.38 -11.98 0.66
N LEU A 166 -1.96 -11.45 1.71
CA LEU A 166 -2.01 -12.06 3.03
C LEU A 166 -3.46 -12.42 3.42
N ALA A 167 -3.68 -13.67 3.82
CA ALA A 167 -4.95 -14.10 4.40
C ALA A 167 -5.13 -13.57 5.83
N THR A 168 -4.04 -13.51 6.59
CA THR A 168 -3.96 -12.87 7.91
C THR A 168 -2.74 -11.96 7.99
N THR A 169 -2.84 -10.84 8.71
CA THR A 169 -1.77 -9.82 8.82
C THR A 169 -1.09 -9.89 10.19
N HIS A 170 -1.43 -8.99 11.09
CA HIS A 170 -0.76 -8.76 12.38
C HIS A 170 -1.41 -9.54 13.53
N LEU A 171 -1.54 -10.85 13.38
CA LEU A 171 -2.02 -11.75 14.43
C LEU A 171 -0.85 -12.47 15.11
N PRO A 172 -0.94 -12.75 16.42
CA PRO A 172 -0.07 -13.74 17.04
C PRO A 172 -0.15 -15.07 16.28
N LEU A 173 0.98 -15.73 16.06
CA LEU A 173 1.04 -16.97 15.25
C LEU A 173 0.06 -18.04 15.76
N SER A 174 -0.13 -18.13 17.09
CA SER A 174 -1.08 -19.06 17.71
C SER A 174 -2.56 -18.79 17.37
N GLN A 175 -2.89 -17.59 16.87
CA GLN A 175 -4.26 -17.23 16.48
C GLN A 175 -4.51 -17.42 14.97
N VAL A 176 -3.45 -17.58 14.18
CA VAL A 176 -3.55 -17.71 12.72
C VAL A 176 -4.43 -18.91 12.31
N PRO A 177 -4.26 -20.12 12.84
CA PRO A 177 -5.09 -21.27 12.42
C PRO A 177 -6.58 -21.00 12.59
N ALA A 178 -6.99 -20.42 13.72
CA ALA A 178 -8.40 -20.11 14.00
C ALA A 178 -8.97 -18.99 13.09
N ALA A 179 -8.12 -18.11 12.58
CA ALA A 179 -8.51 -17.04 11.64
C ALA A 179 -8.68 -17.53 10.19
N ILE A 180 -8.06 -18.67 9.83
CA ILE A 180 -8.20 -19.29 8.51
C ILE A 180 -9.52 -20.05 8.45
N THR A 181 -10.57 -19.38 8.02
CA THR A 181 -11.91 -19.95 7.87
C THR A 181 -12.36 -19.91 6.41
N PRO A 182 -13.31 -20.79 5.98
CA PRO A 182 -13.83 -20.75 4.62
C PRO A 182 -14.34 -19.35 4.21
N ALA A 183 -15.10 -18.72 5.10
CA ALA A 183 -15.65 -17.38 4.83
C ALA A 183 -14.57 -16.31 4.69
N ALA A 184 -13.51 -16.34 5.50
CA ALA A 184 -12.39 -15.41 5.40
C ALA A 184 -11.60 -15.61 4.10
N LEU A 185 -11.28 -16.87 3.75
CA LEU A 185 -10.56 -17.19 2.51
C LEU A 185 -11.37 -16.83 1.25
N ILE A 186 -12.68 -17.11 1.23
CA ILE A 186 -13.54 -16.72 0.10
C ILE A 186 -13.51 -15.21 -0.09
N ARG A 187 -13.66 -14.43 0.98
CA ARG A 187 -13.63 -12.96 0.89
C ARG A 187 -12.27 -12.46 0.41
N THR A 188 -11.18 -12.95 1.02
CA THR A 188 -9.81 -12.54 0.65
C THR A 188 -9.49 -12.87 -0.81
N LEU A 189 -9.80 -14.09 -1.27
CA LEU A 189 -9.58 -14.50 -2.66
C LEU A 189 -10.49 -13.76 -3.64
N THR A 190 -11.69 -13.35 -3.21
CA THR A 190 -12.58 -12.52 -4.03
C THR A 190 -12.00 -11.12 -4.21
N ILE A 191 -11.62 -10.45 -3.12
CA ILE A 191 -11.00 -9.13 -3.17
C ILE A 191 -9.71 -9.16 -4.02
N LEU A 192 -8.85 -10.13 -3.77
CA LEU A 192 -7.59 -10.27 -4.53
C LEU A 192 -7.85 -10.43 -6.03
N ARG A 193 -8.74 -11.35 -6.42
CA ARG A 193 -9.10 -11.58 -7.82
C ARG A 193 -9.71 -10.33 -8.45
N ASP A 194 -10.68 -9.71 -7.80
CA ASP A 194 -11.41 -8.59 -8.36
C ASP A 194 -10.51 -7.36 -8.56
N ASP A 195 -9.56 -7.12 -7.66
CA ASP A 195 -8.57 -6.06 -7.81
C ASP A 195 -7.49 -6.39 -8.86
N LEU A 196 -7.09 -7.66 -9.02
CA LEU A 196 -6.21 -8.07 -10.12
C LEU A 196 -6.89 -7.83 -11.48
N ILE A 197 -8.19 -8.06 -11.58
CA ILE A 197 -8.96 -7.75 -12.80
C ILE A 197 -9.13 -6.23 -12.94
N GLY A 198 -9.66 -5.57 -11.93
CA GLY A 198 -10.08 -4.17 -12.02
C GLY A 198 -8.92 -3.17 -12.06
N LYS A 199 -7.91 -3.36 -11.21
CA LYS A 199 -6.79 -2.43 -11.06
C LYS A 199 -5.56 -2.83 -11.89
N TYR A 200 -5.25 -4.15 -11.97
CA TYR A 200 -4.09 -4.65 -12.72
C TYR A 200 -4.41 -5.06 -14.16
N ARG A 201 -5.70 -5.06 -14.55
CA ARG A 201 -6.16 -5.46 -15.89
C ARG A 201 -5.76 -6.88 -16.30
N ILE A 202 -5.63 -7.77 -15.36
CA ILE A 202 -5.40 -9.20 -15.60
C ILE A 202 -6.76 -9.87 -15.76
N ALA A 203 -7.14 -10.20 -16.99
CA ALA A 203 -8.48 -10.70 -17.30
C ALA A 203 -8.83 -12.01 -16.56
N GLU A 204 -7.88 -12.92 -16.47
CA GLU A 204 -8.02 -14.23 -15.82
C GLU A 204 -6.89 -14.45 -14.81
N PRO A 205 -6.96 -13.85 -13.61
CA PRO A 205 -5.90 -13.95 -12.62
C PRO A 205 -5.67 -15.38 -12.15
N ARG A 206 -4.44 -15.85 -12.26
CA ARG A 206 -3.97 -17.14 -11.75
C ARG A 206 -3.36 -16.93 -10.37
N ILE A 207 -4.04 -17.43 -9.34
CA ILE A 207 -3.63 -17.21 -7.96
C ILE A 207 -3.09 -18.51 -7.37
N MET A 208 -1.85 -18.46 -6.89
CA MET A 208 -1.24 -19.53 -6.12
C MET A 208 -1.60 -19.36 -4.64
N VAL A 209 -2.12 -20.40 -4.01
CA VAL A 209 -2.49 -20.39 -2.59
C VAL A 209 -1.54 -21.30 -1.82
N LEU A 210 -0.91 -20.77 -0.78
CA LEU A 210 -0.03 -21.56 0.08
C LEU A 210 -0.84 -22.37 1.10
N GLY A 211 -0.27 -23.49 1.55
CA GLY A 211 -0.76 -24.18 2.74
C GLY A 211 -0.43 -23.37 4.00
N LEU A 212 -1.11 -23.68 5.11
CA LEU A 212 -0.81 -23.11 6.42
C LEU A 212 0.35 -23.87 7.08
N ASN A 213 0.29 -25.21 7.02
CA ASN A 213 1.23 -26.10 7.70
C ASN A 213 2.43 -26.45 6.81
N PRO A 214 3.55 -26.90 7.40
CA PRO A 214 4.67 -27.45 6.64
C PRO A 214 4.20 -28.53 5.67
N HIS A 215 4.79 -28.55 4.47
CA HIS A 215 4.42 -29.49 3.39
C HIS A 215 2.91 -29.51 3.06
N ALA A 216 2.22 -28.35 3.26
CA ALA A 216 0.78 -28.22 3.11
C ALA A 216 -0.02 -29.30 3.86
N GLY A 217 0.40 -29.58 5.11
CA GLY A 217 -0.24 -30.50 6.02
C GLY A 217 0.06 -31.98 5.80
N GLU A 218 0.80 -32.34 4.75
CA GLU A 218 1.22 -33.73 4.40
C GLU A 218 0.09 -34.75 4.57
N GLY A 219 -1.05 -34.50 3.90
CA GLY A 219 -2.23 -35.38 3.98
C GLY A 219 -2.90 -35.41 5.37
N GLY A 220 -2.66 -34.40 6.21
CA GLY A 220 -3.22 -34.28 7.56
C GLY A 220 -2.30 -34.77 8.69
N HIS A 221 -1.09 -35.22 8.35
CA HIS A 221 -0.11 -35.64 9.35
C HIS A 221 0.56 -34.48 10.10
N LEU A 222 0.66 -33.30 9.46
CA LEU A 222 1.29 -32.11 10.02
C LEU A 222 0.28 -30.98 10.31
N GLY A 223 -1.01 -31.31 10.37
CA GLY A 223 -2.12 -30.39 10.57
C GLY A 223 -3.26 -30.69 9.61
N ARG A 224 -4.47 -30.25 9.94
CA ARG A 224 -5.67 -30.60 9.17
C ARG A 224 -6.33 -29.39 8.50
N GLU A 225 -5.81 -28.21 8.70
CA GLU A 225 -6.37 -26.94 8.18
C GLU A 225 -6.47 -26.96 6.64
N GLU A 226 -5.52 -27.62 5.97
CA GLU A 226 -5.60 -27.84 4.54
C GLU A 226 -6.78 -28.70 4.15
N LEU A 227 -6.95 -29.87 4.80
CA LEU A 227 -8.01 -30.82 4.51
C LEU A 227 -9.39 -30.30 4.91
N ASP A 228 -9.47 -29.65 6.09
CA ASP A 228 -10.75 -29.30 6.70
C ASP A 228 -11.25 -27.92 6.22
N VAL A 229 -10.36 -27.03 5.77
CA VAL A 229 -10.68 -25.63 5.43
C VAL A 229 -10.20 -25.23 4.04
N ILE A 230 -8.87 -25.30 3.77
CA ILE A 230 -8.29 -24.65 2.58
C ILE A 230 -8.73 -25.40 1.31
N ILE A 231 -8.51 -26.72 1.23
CA ILE A 231 -8.84 -27.52 0.03
C ILE A 231 -10.32 -27.41 -0.32
N PRO A 232 -11.29 -27.66 0.61
CA PRO A 232 -12.70 -27.54 0.26
C PRO A 232 -13.10 -26.15 -0.21
N THR A 233 -12.50 -25.10 0.39
CA THR A 233 -12.75 -23.71 -0.02
C THR A 233 -12.23 -23.43 -1.44
N LEU A 234 -11.01 -23.88 -1.77
CA LEU A 234 -10.46 -23.71 -3.10
C LEU A 234 -11.25 -24.50 -4.15
N GLU A 235 -11.69 -25.72 -3.85
CA GLU A 235 -12.53 -26.52 -4.75
C GLU A 235 -13.86 -25.82 -5.04
N GLN A 236 -14.53 -25.29 -4.02
CA GLN A 236 -15.74 -24.48 -4.18
C GLN A 236 -15.50 -23.30 -5.15
N LEU A 237 -14.40 -22.57 -4.99
CA LEU A 237 -14.09 -21.42 -5.83
C LEU A 237 -13.68 -21.83 -7.26
N ARG A 238 -13.00 -22.96 -7.44
CA ARG A 238 -12.67 -23.54 -8.75
C ARG A 238 -13.91 -23.91 -9.55
N THR A 239 -14.94 -24.46 -8.89
CA THR A 239 -16.22 -24.74 -9.58
C THR A 239 -16.93 -23.48 -10.06
N GLN A 240 -16.57 -22.31 -9.53
CA GLN A 240 -17.03 -20.99 -9.98
C GLN A 240 -16.12 -20.39 -11.09
N GLY A 241 -15.20 -21.16 -11.65
CA GLY A 241 -14.31 -20.72 -12.73
C GLY A 241 -13.09 -19.91 -12.29
N ARG A 242 -12.70 -19.97 -10.99
CA ARG A 242 -11.50 -19.25 -10.53
C ARG A 242 -10.24 -20.08 -10.78
N ALA A 243 -9.21 -19.47 -11.37
CA ALA A 243 -7.92 -20.11 -11.63
C ALA A 243 -7.05 -20.08 -10.33
N LEU A 244 -7.25 -21.09 -9.50
CA LEU A 244 -6.55 -21.22 -8.22
C LEU A 244 -5.68 -22.48 -8.23
N THR A 245 -4.41 -22.36 -7.83
CA THR A 245 -3.47 -23.49 -7.64
C THR A 245 -3.17 -23.63 -6.16
N GLY A 246 -3.09 -24.86 -5.65
CA GLY A 246 -2.74 -25.12 -4.26
C GLY A 246 -3.83 -25.90 -3.50
N PRO A 247 -3.68 -26.04 -2.13
CA PRO A 247 -2.59 -25.43 -1.36
C PRO A 247 -1.23 -26.03 -1.69
N LEU A 248 -0.21 -25.17 -1.88
CA LEU A 248 1.16 -25.59 -2.12
C LEU A 248 2.03 -25.39 -0.86
N PRO A 249 3.05 -26.25 -0.65
CA PRO A 249 4.05 -26.02 0.37
C PRO A 249 4.79 -24.68 0.15
N ALA A 250 4.88 -23.85 1.20
CA ALA A 250 5.48 -22.53 1.09
C ALA A 250 6.98 -22.55 0.75
N ASP A 251 7.70 -23.57 1.21
CA ASP A 251 9.13 -23.76 0.97
C ASP A 251 9.49 -24.01 -0.50
N THR A 252 8.55 -24.51 -1.30
CA THR A 252 8.76 -24.81 -2.72
C THR A 252 7.97 -23.90 -3.66
N ALA A 253 6.99 -23.14 -3.16
CA ALA A 253 6.09 -22.34 -3.99
C ALA A 253 6.75 -21.15 -4.70
N PHE A 254 7.83 -20.59 -4.13
CA PHE A 254 8.50 -19.42 -4.68
C PHE A 254 9.58 -19.74 -5.74
N GLN A 255 9.51 -20.91 -6.34
CA GLN A 255 10.41 -21.26 -7.45
C GLN A 255 10.04 -20.47 -8.72
N PRO A 256 11.04 -20.00 -9.50
CA PRO A 256 10.78 -19.14 -10.66
C PRO A 256 9.73 -19.68 -11.63
N HIS A 257 9.80 -20.96 -11.97
CA HIS A 257 8.87 -21.58 -12.92
C HIS A 257 7.41 -21.63 -12.41
N LEU A 258 7.19 -21.64 -11.08
CA LEU A 258 5.85 -21.54 -10.50
C LEU A 258 5.37 -20.09 -10.48
N LEU A 259 6.26 -19.16 -10.12
CA LEU A 259 5.91 -17.73 -10.12
C LEU A 259 5.53 -17.23 -11.52
N GLU A 260 6.21 -17.67 -12.57
CA GLU A 260 5.89 -17.31 -13.97
C GLU A 260 4.50 -17.79 -14.44
N GLN A 261 3.96 -18.81 -13.80
CA GLN A 261 2.64 -19.34 -14.11
C GLN A 261 1.50 -18.68 -13.31
N HIS A 262 1.81 -17.79 -12.36
CA HIS A 262 0.86 -17.20 -11.45
C HIS A 262 1.03 -15.68 -11.38
N ASP A 263 -0.08 -14.98 -11.22
CA ASP A 263 -0.12 -13.52 -11.19
C ASP A 263 -0.01 -12.96 -9.76
N ALA A 264 -0.37 -13.79 -8.76
CA ALA A 264 -0.22 -13.49 -7.33
C ALA A 264 -0.12 -14.75 -6.48
N VAL A 265 0.47 -14.61 -5.30
CA VAL A 265 0.55 -15.63 -4.25
C VAL A 265 -0.32 -15.19 -3.07
N LEU A 266 -1.17 -16.08 -2.53
CA LEU A 266 -1.85 -15.88 -1.26
C LEU A 266 -1.10 -16.65 -0.17
N ALA A 267 -0.46 -15.94 0.74
CA ALA A 267 0.13 -16.49 1.95
C ALA A 267 -0.88 -16.51 3.10
N MET A 268 -0.80 -17.52 3.96
CA MET A 268 -1.75 -17.65 5.08
C MET A 268 -1.45 -16.67 6.21
N TYR A 269 -0.19 -16.29 6.40
CA TYR A 269 0.23 -15.33 7.43
C TYR A 269 1.46 -14.52 6.97
N HIS A 270 1.69 -13.43 7.70
CA HIS A 270 2.68 -12.40 7.38
C HIS A 270 4.07 -12.98 7.08
N ASP A 271 4.67 -13.72 8.01
CA ASP A 271 6.06 -14.20 7.87
C ASP A 271 6.18 -15.42 6.97
N GLN A 272 5.09 -15.94 6.41
CA GLN A 272 5.14 -16.99 5.41
C GLN A 272 5.59 -16.48 4.04
N GLY A 273 5.11 -15.30 3.66
CA GLY A 273 5.36 -14.76 2.32
C GLY A 273 6.30 -13.56 2.28
N LEU A 274 6.25 -12.69 3.28
CA LEU A 274 6.97 -11.41 3.22
C LEU A 274 8.49 -11.52 3.32
N PRO A 275 9.10 -12.45 4.07
CA PRO A 275 10.57 -12.61 4.04
C PRO A 275 11.11 -12.89 2.64
N VAL A 276 10.41 -13.74 1.86
CA VAL A 276 10.81 -14.05 0.48
C VAL A 276 10.64 -12.82 -0.42
N LEU A 277 9.53 -12.13 -0.32
CA LEU A 277 9.27 -10.92 -1.12
C LEU A 277 10.29 -9.83 -0.81
N LYS A 278 10.55 -9.56 0.47
CA LYS A 278 11.51 -8.53 0.89
C LYS A 278 12.95 -8.89 0.50
N TYR A 279 13.30 -10.16 0.50
CA TYR A 279 14.59 -10.62 0.01
C TYR A 279 14.73 -10.45 -1.51
N ALA A 280 13.67 -10.74 -2.27
CA ALA A 280 13.67 -10.61 -3.72
C ALA A 280 13.72 -9.15 -4.19
N GLY A 281 12.96 -8.26 -3.53
CA GLY A 281 12.81 -6.85 -3.90
C GLY A 281 13.44 -5.89 -2.89
N PHE A 282 14.65 -6.14 -2.45
CA PHE A 282 15.34 -5.39 -1.41
C PHE A 282 15.30 -3.86 -1.65
N GLY A 283 14.58 -3.15 -0.76
CA GLY A 283 14.44 -1.68 -0.81
C GLY A 283 13.37 -1.15 -1.78
N GLU A 284 12.77 -2.00 -2.63
CA GLU A 284 11.73 -1.60 -3.59
C GLU A 284 10.37 -2.26 -3.31
N ALA A 285 10.26 -2.99 -2.20
CA ALA A 285 8.99 -3.55 -1.78
C ALA A 285 8.02 -2.42 -1.38
N ILE A 286 6.77 -2.55 -1.82
CA ILE A 286 5.69 -1.62 -1.51
C ILE A 286 4.46 -2.37 -1.04
N ASN A 287 3.61 -1.69 -0.28
CA ASN A 287 2.34 -2.22 0.16
C ASN A 287 1.20 -1.64 -0.71
N ILE A 288 0.26 -2.48 -1.09
CA ILE A 288 -0.94 -2.12 -1.84
C ILE A 288 -2.15 -2.60 -1.03
N THR A 289 -3.11 -1.71 -0.81
CA THR A 289 -4.35 -2.07 -0.13
C THR A 289 -5.40 -2.43 -1.17
N LEU A 290 -5.75 -3.72 -1.24
CA LEU A 290 -6.80 -4.23 -2.11
C LEU A 290 -8.16 -4.14 -1.42
N GLY A 291 -9.24 -4.05 -2.23
CA GLY A 291 -10.62 -3.94 -1.74
C GLY A 291 -11.09 -2.51 -1.49
N LEU A 292 -10.22 -1.51 -1.56
CA LEU A 292 -10.64 -0.10 -1.62
C LEU A 292 -11.21 0.22 -3.01
N PRO A 293 -12.22 1.10 -3.14
CA PRO A 293 -12.77 1.51 -4.43
C PRO A 293 -11.83 2.42 -5.23
N PHE A 294 -10.63 2.67 -4.73
CA PHE A 294 -9.57 3.44 -5.37
C PHE A 294 -8.20 2.75 -5.20
N ILE A 295 -7.21 3.22 -5.94
CA ILE A 295 -5.83 2.72 -5.85
C ILE A 295 -5.15 3.37 -4.64
N ARG A 296 -4.62 2.55 -3.73
CA ARG A 296 -3.75 3.00 -2.65
C ARG A 296 -2.48 2.17 -2.61
N THR A 297 -1.35 2.85 -2.75
CA THR A 297 -0.02 2.29 -2.51
C THR A 297 0.65 2.96 -1.31
N SER A 298 1.59 2.31 -0.69
CA SER A 298 2.38 2.87 0.40
C SER A 298 3.77 2.28 0.47
N VAL A 299 4.65 3.01 1.14
CA VAL A 299 5.97 2.53 1.53
C VAL A 299 5.87 1.32 2.48
N ASP A 300 6.92 0.51 2.52
CA ASP A 300 7.04 -0.66 3.41
C ASP A 300 8.04 -0.41 4.57
N HIS A 301 8.05 0.80 5.10
CA HIS A 301 8.87 1.19 6.27
C HIS A 301 8.10 2.15 7.18
N GLY A 302 8.62 2.38 8.39
CA GLY A 302 8.05 3.31 9.38
C GLY A 302 8.52 4.75 9.22
N THR A 303 8.15 5.57 10.19
CA THR A 303 8.46 7.02 10.24
C THR A 303 9.94 7.36 10.41
N ALA A 304 10.75 6.43 10.91
CA ALA A 304 12.21 6.56 11.07
C ALA A 304 12.62 7.95 11.59
N PHE A 305 12.08 8.35 12.74
CA PHE A 305 12.29 9.68 13.33
C PHE A 305 13.77 10.04 13.51
N ASP A 306 14.62 9.05 13.76
CA ASP A 306 16.07 9.19 13.89
C ASP A 306 16.78 9.63 12.61
N LEU A 307 16.16 9.39 11.45
CA LEU A 307 16.68 9.79 10.14
C LEU A 307 16.07 11.08 9.60
N ALA A 308 14.98 11.57 10.21
CA ALA A 308 14.24 12.72 9.70
C ALA A 308 15.12 13.99 9.70
N GLY A 309 15.18 14.67 8.55
CA GLY A 309 15.97 15.88 8.35
C GLY A 309 17.48 15.65 8.25
N SER A 310 17.95 14.39 8.22
CA SER A 310 19.37 14.05 8.11
C SER A 310 19.87 13.98 6.64
N GLY A 311 18.96 13.83 5.66
CA GLY A 311 19.30 13.59 4.27
C GLY A 311 19.77 12.17 3.96
N THR A 312 19.67 11.24 4.91
CA THR A 312 20.14 9.85 4.75
C THR A 312 19.01 8.83 4.52
N ALA A 313 17.74 9.26 4.63
CA ALA A 313 16.60 8.40 4.38
C ALA A 313 16.50 8.03 2.88
N SER A 314 16.30 6.73 2.59
CA SER A 314 16.13 6.26 1.22
C SER A 314 14.70 6.51 0.72
N ALA A 315 14.56 7.15 -0.44
CA ALA A 315 13.28 7.37 -1.09
C ALA A 315 12.82 6.22 -2.00
N SER A 316 13.60 5.13 -2.12
CA SER A 316 13.36 4.05 -3.08
C SER A 316 11.95 3.46 -2.98
N SER A 317 11.47 3.19 -1.76
CA SER A 317 10.13 2.64 -1.53
C SER A 317 9.01 3.64 -1.88
N LEU A 318 9.17 4.95 -1.59
CA LEU A 318 8.19 5.97 -2.00
C LEU A 318 8.16 6.16 -3.52
N ILE A 319 9.33 6.16 -4.16
CA ILE A 319 9.46 6.21 -5.62
C ILE A 319 8.78 4.99 -6.26
N ALA A 320 9.03 3.79 -5.74
CA ALA A 320 8.40 2.57 -6.21
C ALA A 320 6.87 2.61 -6.01
N ALA A 321 6.39 3.05 -4.85
CA ALA A 321 4.96 3.20 -4.56
C ALA A 321 4.28 4.22 -5.49
N THR A 322 4.95 5.35 -5.77
CA THR A 322 4.45 6.38 -6.69
C THR A 322 4.41 5.86 -8.13
N ARG A 323 5.47 5.17 -8.58
CA ARG A 323 5.51 4.55 -9.91
C ARG A 323 4.39 3.54 -10.10
N GLN A 324 4.15 2.70 -9.10
CA GLN A 324 3.07 1.71 -9.15
C GLN A 324 1.68 2.37 -9.18
N ALA A 325 1.47 3.43 -8.39
CA ALA A 325 0.20 4.17 -8.40
C ALA A 325 -0.07 4.80 -9.77
N LEU A 326 0.95 5.41 -10.40
CA LEU A 326 0.87 5.98 -11.75
C LEU A 326 0.54 4.90 -12.80
N ALA A 327 1.22 3.75 -12.74
CA ALA A 327 0.99 2.64 -13.68
C ALA A 327 -0.43 2.09 -13.56
N LEU A 328 -0.93 1.86 -12.35
CA LEU A 328 -2.28 1.37 -12.12
C LEU A 328 -3.35 2.40 -12.54
N ALA A 329 -3.12 3.69 -12.27
CA ALA A 329 -4.04 4.76 -12.67
C ALA A 329 -4.11 4.89 -14.20
N SER A 330 -2.96 4.85 -14.90
CA SER A 330 -2.92 4.86 -16.37
C SER A 330 -3.66 3.67 -16.98
N ALA A 331 -3.47 2.48 -16.44
CA ALA A 331 -4.17 1.28 -16.90
C ALA A 331 -5.71 1.38 -16.76
N GLN A 332 -6.22 2.20 -15.86
CA GLN A 332 -7.67 2.45 -15.73
C GLN A 332 -8.20 3.46 -16.74
N CYS A 333 -7.38 4.39 -17.24
CA CYS A 333 -7.78 5.39 -18.23
C CYS A 333 -7.88 4.82 -19.66
N ASP A 334 -7.14 3.74 -19.96
CA ASP A 334 -7.07 3.12 -21.28
C ASP A 334 -8.25 2.15 -21.56
N ALA A 335 -9.20 2.04 -20.65
CA ALA A 335 -10.38 1.14 -20.71
C ALA A 335 -11.68 1.91 -20.91
#